data_c2d3f84c1c80a2c254cee0b9f1292180
#
_entry.id   c2d3f84c1c80a2c254cee0b9f1292180
#
_cell.length_a   1.000
_cell.length_b   1.000
_cell.length_c   1.000
_cell.angle_alpha   90.00
_cell.angle_beta   90.00
_cell.angle_gamma   90.00
#
_symmetry.space_group_name_H-M   'P 1'
#
loop_
_entity.id
_entity.type
_entity.pdbx_description
1 polymer ?
#
loop_
_entity_poly.entity_id
_entity_poly.type
_entity_poly.pdbx_seq_one_letter_code
_entity_poly.pdbx_strand_id
1 'polypeptide(L)'
;KNQLLGIGRSHAWTPEYDLKADSITLFTTQDSGIASGNVTLIQNGQVLTAEKIIYKNYPNLGEISYTAFGNVIIKDSVVTATSGTAKYSGIDQNTYLNKNPKIFDNDRVLIGDEIKLEYYKNTLKNIYIPSNAIAKTQKKGFTTIESDSSKEMKETFFNDKMEGKELFGSFSDGILDSLLIYGMSKTFYNVFEDSLYKGNNSVSGDTIIIGFSDNKLNSIIVVGGAEGTYLPDPATNKISLPVKYSADMMKYLFKNKKTDLYGNSSIHHENTTLESGYININWENDILSAYPNSNKNIKNEPILFPIIKEKNKDPMSGSQMTYNLKTKKGRIKKGSTKADDGYYTGNRIQNESSKTAFIENSTYTTCNLDTAHFHFESKNMKIIQNDIVVARPIILHISQIPVLGIPFGIFPHKGGQRHSGWIMPSYGDNKNRGQYIQGLGFYWAPSDYWDSKLTMGFADKQGYTFNVNTQYKLRYKFNGSLNFFNRQFLSGTKNIADIFGDKKTSTTVRWNHKQEMRNEQSLNANITYSTSGDYNKKYGLTESERMDQKAISNI
;
A
#
# COMPACT_ATOMS: atom_id res chain seq x y z
N LYS A 1 47.28 62.42 14.09
CA LYS A 1 46.61 62.38 12.75
C LYS A 1 46.51 60.98 12.23
N ASN A 2 45.58 60.20 12.84
CA ASN A 2 45.48 58.77 12.57
C ASN A 2 44.20 58.43 11.80
N GLN A 3 43.63 59.35 11.10
CA GLN A 3 42.37 59.21 10.36
C GLN A 3 42.44 59.93 9.00
N LEU A 4 42.05 59.24 7.93
CA LEU A 4 41.83 59.73 6.60
C LEU A 4 40.33 59.75 6.31
N LEU A 5 39.78 60.83 5.82
CA LEU A 5 38.37 61.02 5.50
C LEU A 5 38.20 61.40 4.04
N GLY A 6 37.52 60.59 3.24
CA GLY A 6 37.05 60.89 1.91
C GLY A 6 35.55 61.17 1.94
N ILE A 7 35.11 62.32 1.29
CA ILE A 7 33.70 62.69 1.21
C ILE A 7 33.34 62.99 -0.27
N GLY A 8 32.17 62.48 -0.69
CA GLY A 8 31.65 62.66 -2.04
C GLY A 8 32.28 61.73 -3.06
N ARG A 9 31.57 60.62 -3.40
CA ARG A 9 32.01 59.57 -4.33
C ARG A 9 33.42 59.04 -4.06
N SER A 10 33.68 58.67 -2.80
CA SER A 10 34.98 58.20 -2.36
C SER A 10 35.27 56.80 -2.95
N HIS A 11 36.55 56.58 -3.34
CA HIS A 11 37.00 55.32 -3.94
C HIS A 11 38.33 54.89 -3.28
N ALA A 12 38.34 53.66 -2.77
CA ALA A 12 39.53 53.01 -2.24
C ALA A 12 39.71 51.66 -2.93
N TRP A 13 40.92 51.40 -3.47
CA TRP A 13 41.18 50.15 -4.18
C TRP A 13 42.55 49.57 -3.85
N THR A 14 42.61 48.24 -3.93
CA THR A 14 43.84 47.45 -3.91
C THR A 14 43.73 46.38 -4.99
N PRO A 15 44.77 45.59 -5.30
CA PRO A 15 44.64 44.46 -6.21
C PRO A 15 43.59 43.45 -5.76
N GLU A 16 43.22 43.40 -4.49
CA GLU A 16 42.35 42.40 -3.85
C GLU A 16 40.91 42.89 -3.70
N TYR A 17 40.67 44.22 -3.62
CA TYR A 17 39.32 44.77 -3.49
C TYR A 17 39.17 46.16 -4.10
N ASP A 18 37.96 46.51 -4.51
CA ASP A 18 37.51 47.79 -4.98
C ASP A 18 36.30 48.27 -4.14
N LEU A 19 36.48 49.37 -3.38
CA LEU A 19 35.47 49.89 -2.46
C LEU A 19 35.06 51.31 -2.88
N LYS A 20 33.79 51.52 -3.17
CA LYS A 20 33.16 52.79 -3.52
C LYS A 20 32.08 53.16 -2.52
N ALA A 21 31.98 54.40 -2.10
CA ALA A 21 30.97 54.90 -1.16
C ALA A 21 30.81 56.41 -1.25
N ASP A 22 29.73 56.96 -0.69
CA ASP A 22 29.58 58.43 -0.55
C ASP A 22 30.63 59.01 0.41
N SER A 23 31.00 58.26 1.46
CA SER A 23 32.10 58.62 2.36
C SER A 23 32.89 57.42 2.83
N ILE A 24 34.21 57.55 2.92
CA ILE A 24 35.13 56.53 3.45
C ILE A 24 36.02 57.15 4.52
N THR A 25 36.01 56.58 5.71
CA THR A 25 36.88 56.95 6.83
C THR A 25 37.84 55.79 7.09
N LEU A 26 39.16 56.06 7.02
CA LEU A 26 40.21 55.08 7.31
C LEU A 26 40.90 55.42 8.65
N PHE A 27 41.06 54.43 9.50
CA PHE A 27 41.76 54.48 10.79
C PHE A 27 43.12 53.79 10.64
N THR A 28 44.15 54.56 10.32
CA THR A 28 45.49 54.03 9.95
C THR A 28 46.22 53.29 11.08
N THR A 29 45.90 53.60 12.33
CA THR A 29 46.49 52.90 13.50
C THR A 29 45.77 51.64 13.91
N GLN A 30 44.55 51.42 13.38
CA GLN A 30 43.72 50.29 13.72
C GLN A 30 43.51 49.33 12.56
N ASP A 31 44.14 49.61 11.42
CA ASP A 31 43.95 48.90 10.14
C ASP A 31 42.47 48.65 9.83
N SER A 32 41.63 49.62 10.06
CA SER A 32 40.17 49.53 9.93
C SER A 32 39.57 50.71 9.21
N GLY A 33 38.33 50.59 8.77
CA GLY A 33 37.63 51.69 8.11
C GLY A 33 36.12 51.54 8.12
N ILE A 34 35.46 52.66 7.82
CA ILE A 34 34.01 52.73 7.70
C ILE A 34 33.69 53.37 6.34
N ALA A 35 32.92 52.66 5.53
CA ALA A 35 32.32 53.19 4.31
C ALA A 35 30.82 53.40 4.54
N SER A 36 30.27 54.53 4.12
CA SER A 36 28.88 54.89 4.36
C SER A 36 28.26 55.55 3.13
N GLY A 37 27.02 55.26 2.85
CA GLY A 37 26.22 55.74 1.73
C GLY A 37 26.54 55.04 0.41
N ASN A 38 25.57 54.38 -0.18
CA ASN A 38 25.66 53.68 -1.47
C ASN A 38 26.96 52.86 -1.63
N VAL A 39 27.28 52.06 -0.59
CA VAL A 39 28.55 51.33 -0.55
C VAL A 39 28.52 50.18 -1.55
N THR A 40 29.57 50.08 -2.38
CA THR A 40 29.81 48.94 -3.27
C THR A 40 31.22 48.41 -3.01
N LEU A 41 31.33 47.14 -2.65
CA LEU A 41 32.58 46.41 -2.46
C LEU A 41 32.67 45.29 -3.49
N ILE A 42 33.75 45.30 -4.27
CA ILE A 42 34.07 44.19 -5.19
C ILE A 42 35.32 43.49 -4.64
N GLN A 43 35.17 42.20 -4.34
CA GLN A 43 36.25 41.39 -3.80
C GLN A 43 36.10 39.93 -4.32
N ASN A 44 37.17 39.31 -4.78
CA ASN A 44 37.20 37.92 -5.19
C ASN A 44 36.09 37.51 -6.21
N GLY A 45 35.74 38.41 -7.11
CA GLY A 45 34.66 38.21 -8.09
C GLY A 45 33.24 38.40 -7.54
N GLN A 46 33.10 38.73 -6.25
CA GLN A 46 31.82 39.05 -5.62
C GLN A 46 31.57 40.56 -5.61
N VAL A 47 30.32 40.93 -5.77
CA VAL A 47 29.86 42.34 -5.65
C VAL A 47 28.92 42.43 -4.46
N LEU A 48 29.32 43.20 -3.44
CA LEU A 48 28.50 43.48 -2.28
C LEU A 48 28.03 44.95 -2.34
N THR A 49 26.74 45.16 -2.13
CA THR A 49 26.15 46.50 -1.95
C THR A 49 25.49 46.59 -0.58
N ALA A 50 25.63 47.74 0.09
CA ALA A 50 25.07 48.01 1.41
C ALA A 50 24.95 49.53 1.69
N GLU A 51 24.27 49.92 2.75
CA GLU A 51 24.21 51.30 3.22
C GLU A 51 25.48 51.70 3.98
N LYS A 52 26.08 50.71 4.71
CA LYS A 52 27.29 50.91 5.50
C LYS A 52 28.12 49.66 5.57
N ILE A 53 29.43 49.79 5.47
CA ILE A 53 30.40 48.70 5.74
C ILE A 53 31.41 49.18 6.78
N ILE A 54 31.66 48.33 7.78
CA ILE A 54 32.77 48.45 8.72
C ILE A 54 33.73 47.32 8.41
N TYR A 55 34.97 47.62 8.06
CA TYR A 55 35.97 46.62 7.75
C TYR A 55 37.20 46.73 8.66
N LYS A 56 37.87 45.61 8.83
CA LYS A 56 39.12 45.49 9.54
C LYS A 56 40.07 44.63 8.72
N ASN A 57 41.26 45.14 8.52
CA ASN A 57 42.35 44.44 7.87
C ASN A 57 43.21 43.74 8.95
N TYR A 58 43.69 42.53 8.66
CA TYR A 58 44.61 41.76 9.48
C TYR A 58 45.92 41.56 8.69
N PRO A 59 46.85 42.56 8.66
CA PRO A 59 48.03 42.52 7.81
C PRO A 59 48.91 41.31 7.99
N ASN A 60 49.01 40.82 9.25
CA ASN A 60 49.81 39.63 9.60
C ASN A 60 49.26 38.32 8.99
N LEU A 61 47.98 38.31 8.58
CA LEU A 61 47.30 37.16 7.99
C LEU A 61 46.99 37.34 6.52
N GLY A 62 47.19 38.57 5.98
CA GLY A 62 46.77 38.92 4.63
C GLY A 62 45.25 38.89 4.42
N GLU A 63 44.45 39.05 5.49
CA GLU A 63 43.02 38.81 5.48
C GLU A 63 42.20 40.04 5.86
N ILE A 64 41.03 40.19 5.25
CA ILE A 64 40.10 41.28 5.55
C ILE A 64 38.79 40.66 6.07
N SER A 65 38.27 41.24 7.15
CA SER A 65 36.93 40.96 7.64
C SER A 65 36.07 42.18 7.59
N TYR A 66 34.77 42.03 7.26
CA TYR A 66 33.86 43.19 7.23
C TYR A 66 32.48 42.83 7.79
N THR A 67 31.77 43.87 8.22
CA THR A 67 30.34 43.80 8.55
C THR A 67 29.58 44.84 7.75
N ALA A 68 28.65 44.42 6.93
CA ALA A 68 27.78 45.24 6.12
C ALA A 68 26.40 45.37 6.78
N PHE A 69 25.81 46.57 6.67
CA PHE A 69 24.53 46.93 7.27
C PHE A 69 23.64 47.65 6.24
N GLY A 70 22.33 47.38 6.33
CA GLY A 70 21.28 48.03 5.55
C GLY A 70 21.22 47.55 4.10
N ASN A 71 20.11 46.90 3.75
CA ASN A 71 19.81 46.44 2.39
C ASN A 71 21.00 45.73 1.71
N VAL A 72 21.63 44.80 2.43
CA VAL A 72 22.83 44.12 1.93
C VAL A 72 22.44 43.16 0.80
N ILE A 73 23.12 43.29 -0.35
CA ILE A 73 23.03 42.40 -1.49
C ILE A 73 24.43 41.89 -1.83
N ILE A 74 24.62 40.60 -1.88
CA ILE A 74 25.86 39.95 -2.32
C ILE A 74 25.55 39.16 -3.59
N LYS A 75 26.28 39.46 -4.66
CA LYS A 75 26.20 38.74 -5.93
C LYS A 75 27.53 38.07 -6.23
N ASP A 76 27.52 36.80 -6.45
CA ASP A 76 28.64 36.07 -7.00
C ASP A 76 28.22 35.35 -8.32
N SER A 77 29.11 34.53 -8.87
CA SER A 77 28.84 33.78 -10.10
C SER A 77 27.76 32.68 -9.94
N VAL A 78 27.41 32.30 -8.70
CA VAL A 78 26.55 31.17 -8.38
C VAL A 78 25.21 31.64 -7.83
N VAL A 79 25.23 32.53 -6.82
CA VAL A 79 24.03 32.91 -6.08
C VAL A 79 23.94 34.44 -5.90
N THR A 80 22.73 34.91 -5.64
CA THR A 80 22.48 36.25 -5.12
C THR A 80 21.93 36.13 -3.72
N ALA A 81 22.61 36.73 -2.73
CA ALA A 81 22.16 36.74 -1.34
C ALA A 81 21.67 38.14 -0.94
N THR A 82 20.60 38.24 -0.15
CA THR A 82 20.07 39.47 0.41
C THR A 82 19.88 39.32 1.92
N SER A 83 20.17 40.41 2.68
CA SER A 83 19.98 40.38 4.14
C SER A 83 19.95 41.83 4.71
N GLY A 84 19.54 42.00 5.96
CA GLY A 84 19.68 43.26 6.66
C GLY A 84 21.10 43.51 7.16
N THR A 85 21.86 42.44 7.44
CA THR A 85 23.28 42.51 7.86
C THR A 85 24.06 41.33 7.33
N ALA A 86 25.31 41.55 6.89
CA ALA A 86 26.22 40.48 6.50
C ALA A 86 27.57 40.66 7.22
N LYS A 87 28.12 39.59 7.78
CA LYS A 87 29.45 39.58 8.40
C LYS A 87 30.31 38.56 7.65
N TYR A 88 31.39 39.04 7.05
CA TYR A 88 32.40 38.23 6.40
C TYR A 88 33.65 38.09 7.28
N SER A 89 34.19 36.90 7.38
CA SER A 89 35.47 36.59 8.01
C SER A 89 36.42 36.05 6.95
N GLY A 90 37.47 36.83 6.63
CA GLY A 90 38.49 36.38 5.68
C GLY A 90 39.29 35.19 6.19
N ILE A 91 39.48 35.09 7.51
CA ILE A 91 40.21 33.97 8.16
C ILE A 91 39.55 32.62 7.85
N ASP A 92 38.21 32.54 7.99
CA ASP A 92 37.43 31.32 7.79
C ASP A 92 36.81 31.22 6.39
N GLN A 93 36.90 32.28 5.59
CA GLN A 93 36.20 32.45 4.31
C GLN A 93 34.69 32.22 4.40
N ASN A 94 34.08 32.66 5.51
CA ASN A 94 32.66 32.49 5.80
C ASN A 94 31.92 33.83 5.80
N THR A 95 30.70 33.81 5.23
CA THR A 95 29.78 34.95 5.30
C THR A 95 28.54 34.57 6.09
N TYR A 96 28.22 35.33 7.13
CA TYR A 96 27.04 35.17 7.97
C TYR A 96 26.02 36.26 7.62
N LEU A 97 24.83 35.82 7.20
CA LEU A 97 23.73 36.70 6.81
C LEU A 97 22.64 36.65 7.89
N ASN A 98 22.21 37.81 8.37
CA ASN A 98 21.18 37.94 9.42
C ASN A 98 20.16 39.02 9.06
N LYS A 99 19.02 39.03 9.76
CA LYS A 99 17.90 39.94 9.54
C LYS A 99 17.20 39.64 8.20
N ASN A 100 16.39 38.59 8.18
CA ASN A 100 15.64 38.12 7.03
C ASN A 100 16.51 37.77 5.80
N PRO A 101 17.56 36.94 5.98
CA PRO A 101 18.41 36.55 4.87
C PRO A 101 17.66 35.70 3.86
N LYS A 102 18.00 35.88 2.58
CA LYS A 102 17.52 35.06 1.47
C LYS A 102 18.65 34.81 0.49
N ILE A 103 18.68 33.63 -0.07
CA ILE A 103 19.58 33.27 -1.18
C ILE A 103 18.72 32.91 -2.38
N PHE A 104 19.08 33.47 -3.52
CA PHE A 104 18.48 33.18 -4.82
C PHE A 104 19.49 32.40 -5.66
N ASP A 105 19.12 31.19 -6.03
CA ASP A 105 19.86 30.28 -6.92
C ASP A 105 18.94 29.86 -8.04
N ASN A 106 19.08 30.45 -9.21
CA ASN A 106 18.19 30.25 -10.35
C ASN A 106 16.70 30.47 -9.97
N ASP A 107 15.91 29.41 -10.01
CA ASP A 107 14.48 29.40 -9.65
C ASP A 107 14.22 29.03 -8.16
N ARG A 108 15.30 28.91 -7.34
CA ARG A 108 15.25 28.53 -5.94
C ARG A 108 15.48 29.70 -5.01
N VAL A 109 14.77 29.70 -3.89
CA VAL A 109 14.94 30.70 -2.82
C VAL A 109 15.11 29.94 -1.50
N LEU A 110 16.27 30.15 -0.84
CA LEU A 110 16.54 29.63 0.48
C LEU A 110 16.34 30.74 1.52
N ILE A 111 15.69 30.43 2.63
CA ILE A 111 15.27 31.36 3.68
C ILE A 111 15.55 30.73 5.03
N GLY A 112 15.94 31.53 6.01
CA GLY A 112 16.11 31.13 7.40
C GLY A 112 16.24 32.33 8.32
N ASP A 113 16.48 32.14 9.61
CA ASP A 113 16.75 33.24 10.54
C ASP A 113 18.16 33.75 10.37
N GLU A 114 19.08 32.84 10.12
CA GLU A 114 20.50 33.10 9.80
C GLU A 114 20.91 32.18 8.65
N ILE A 115 21.82 32.66 7.78
CA ILE A 115 22.40 31.87 6.69
C ILE A 115 23.90 32.02 6.73
N LYS A 116 24.65 30.93 6.74
CA LYS A 116 26.10 30.88 6.61
C LYS A 116 26.46 30.42 5.21
N LEU A 117 27.29 31.20 4.52
CA LEU A 117 27.92 30.85 3.24
C LEU A 117 29.37 30.47 3.51
N GLU A 118 29.78 29.30 3.07
CA GLU A 118 31.16 28.82 3.19
C GLU A 118 31.83 28.77 1.83
N TYR A 119 32.94 29.49 1.71
CA TYR A 119 33.70 29.55 0.48
C TYR A 119 35.01 28.76 0.61
N TYR A 120 35.47 28.20 -0.50
CA TYR A 120 36.79 27.59 -0.60
C TYR A 120 37.42 28.08 -1.90
N LYS A 121 38.61 28.69 -1.80
CA LYS A 121 39.30 29.32 -2.95
C LYS A 121 38.35 30.23 -3.74
N ASN A 122 37.63 31.09 -3.05
CA ASN A 122 36.68 32.06 -3.59
C ASN A 122 35.46 31.44 -4.33
N THR A 123 35.24 30.16 -4.23
CA THR A 123 34.05 29.50 -4.79
C THR A 123 33.13 29.05 -3.66
N LEU A 124 31.81 29.30 -3.80
CA LEU A 124 30.82 28.84 -2.85
C LEU A 124 30.82 27.32 -2.77
N LYS A 125 31.02 26.78 -1.55
CA LYS A 125 31.12 25.37 -1.29
C LYS A 125 29.88 24.84 -0.57
N ASN A 126 29.47 25.54 0.51
CA ASN A 126 28.33 25.13 1.31
C ASN A 126 27.46 26.32 1.69
N ILE A 127 26.19 26.03 1.89
CA ILE A 127 25.20 26.91 2.50
C ILE A 127 24.68 26.18 3.74
N TYR A 128 24.68 26.85 4.89
CA TYR A 128 24.12 26.32 6.13
C TYR A 128 23.09 27.26 6.73
N ILE A 129 21.90 26.73 7.03
CA ILE A 129 20.79 27.45 7.68
C ILE A 129 20.49 26.72 8.98
N PRO A 130 20.86 27.28 10.15
CA PRO A 130 20.78 26.59 11.46
C PRO A 130 19.37 26.57 12.06
N SER A 131 18.43 27.39 11.56
CA SER A 131 17.09 27.48 12.13
C SER A 131 16.07 27.97 11.12
N ASN A 132 14.81 27.47 11.25
CA ASN A 132 13.66 27.84 10.43
C ASN A 132 13.95 27.78 8.92
N ALA A 133 14.61 26.69 8.50
CA ALA A 133 15.07 26.52 7.15
C ALA A 133 13.90 26.27 6.18
N ILE A 134 13.83 27.06 5.12
CA ILE A 134 12.81 26.95 4.07
C ILE A 134 13.51 27.06 2.72
N ALA A 135 13.22 26.10 1.82
CA ALA A 135 13.57 26.18 0.40
C ALA A 135 12.28 26.24 -0.43
N LYS A 136 12.23 27.16 -1.39
CA LYS A 136 11.10 27.32 -2.31
C LYS A 136 11.60 27.28 -3.74
N THR A 137 10.80 26.70 -4.63
CA THR A 137 11.06 26.67 -6.07
C THR A 137 9.77 27.00 -6.80
N GLN A 138 9.86 27.78 -7.87
CA GLN A 138 8.72 28.07 -8.73
C GLN A 138 8.96 27.49 -10.12
N LYS A 139 8.00 26.72 -10.62
CA LYS A 139 8.06 26.07 -11.93
C LYS A 139 6.85 26.44 -12.77
N LYS A 140 7.05 26.54 -14.07
CA LYS A 140 5.96 26.65 -15.04
C LYS A 140 5.48 25.26 -15.44
N GLY A 141 4.17 25.12 -15.60
CA GLY A 141 3.55 23.87 -16.06
C GLY A 141 2.17 24.15 -16.66
N PHE A 142 1.57 23.11 -17.23
CA PHE A 142 0.23 23.18 -17.81
C PHE A 142 -0.76 22.47 -16.91
N THR A 143 -1.92 23.08 -16.68
CA THR A 143 -3.09 22.45 -16.05
C THR A 143 -4.21 22.34 -17.07
N THR A 144 -5.04 21.31 -16.95
CA THR A 144 -6.22 21.14 -17.78
C THR A 144 -7.40 21.81 -17.11
N ILE A 145 -8.07 22.72 -17.82
CA ILE A 145 -9.33 23.33 -17.38
C ILE A 145 -10.45 22.65 -18.16
N GLU A 146 -11.40 22.05 -17.47
CA GLU A 146 -12.63 21.53 -18.06
C GLU A 146 -13.64 22.67 -18.14
N SER A 147 -14.04 23.06 -19.36
CA SER A 147 -15.23 23.84 -19.63
C SER A 147 -16.29 22.94 -20.26
N ASP A 148 -17.57 23.33 -20.19
CA ASP A 148 -18.74 22.50 -20.61
C ASP A 148 -18.65 21.88 -22.01
N SER A 149 -17.68 22.25 -22.83
CA SER A 149 -17.53 21.78 -24.22
C SER A 149 -16.09 21.50 -24.68
N SER A 150 -15.04 21.83 -23.86
CA SER A 150 -13.63 21.63 -24.29
C SER A 150 -12.69 21.45 -23.09
N LYS A 151 -11.60 20.69 -23.33
CA LYS A 151 -10.45 20.64 -22.41
C LYS A 151 -9.38 21.57 -22.95
N GLU A 152 -9.11 22.66 -22.22
CA GLU A 152 -8.06 23.62 -22.57
C GLU A 152 -6.86 23.48 -21.64
N MET A 153 -5.65 23.60 -22.20
CA MET A 153 -4.41 23.66 -21.43
C MET A 153 -4.08 25.11 -21.10
N LYS A 154 -3.89 25.41 -19.81
CA LYS A 154 -3.48 26.72 -19.34
C LYS A 154 -2.11 26.65 -18.68
N GLU A 155 -1.20 27.53 -19.08
CA GLU A 155 0.09 27.72 -18.40
C GLU A 155 -0.14 28.35 -17.03
N THR A 156 0.47 27.77 -15.99
CA THR A 156 0.33 28.19 -14.60
C THR A 156 1.67 28.04 -13.88
N PHE A 157 1.92 28.87 -12.87
CA PHE A 157 3.06 28.72 -11.98
C PHE A 157 2.72 27.84 -10.79
N PHE A 158 3.59 26.89 -10.50
CA PHE A 158 3.48 25.95 -9.39
C PHE A 158 4.62 26.17 -8.42
N ASN A 159 4.30 26.21 -7.12
CA ASN A 159 5.29 26.41 -6.07
C ASN A 159 5.55 25.10 -5.34
N ASP A 160 6.83 24.69 -5.30
CA ASP A 160 7.30 23.64 -4.42
C ASP A 160 7.87 24.28 -3.15
N LYS A 161 7.73 23.61 -2.00
CA LYS A 161 8.22 24.09 -0.71
C LYS A 161 8.83 22.94 0.07
N MET A 162 9.94 23.23 0.74
CA MET A 162 10.58 22.34 1.69
C MET A 162 10.86 23.13 2.96
N GLU A 163 10.71 22.50 4.11
CA GLU A 163 10.92 23.12 5.41
C GLU A 163 11.45 22.12 6.43
N GLY A 164 12.23 22.61 7.36
CA GLY A 164 12.79 21.85 8.46
C GLY A 164 13.48 22.76 9.48
N LYS A 165 14.03 22.16 10.52
CA LYS A 165 14.78 22.91 11.51
C LYS A 165 16.04 23.49 10.90
N GLU A 166 16.82 22.67 10.20
CA GLU A 166 18.13 23.03 9.64
C GLU A 166 18.21 22.60 8.17
N LEU A 167 19.02 23.33 7.38
CA LEU A 167 19.31 23.00 5.99
C LEU A 167 20.81 23.12 5.74
N PHE A 168 21.36 22.14 5.05
CA PHE A 168 22.71 22.12 4.54
C PHE A 168 22.70 21.91 3.03
N GLY A 169 23.23 22.85 2.26
CA GLY A 169 23.38 22.79 0.82
C GLY A 169 24.84 22.63 0.43
N SER A 170 25.15 21.68 -0.44
CA SER A 170 26.51 21.42 -0.94
C SER A 170 26.60 21.77 -2.42
N PHE A 171 27.69 22.44 -2.82
CA PHE A 171 27.97 22.85 -4.19
C PHE A 171 29.25 22.20 -4.69
N SER A 172 29.25 21.74 -5.93
CA SER A 172 30.42 21.25 -6.67
C SER A 172 30.59 22.09 -7.92
N ASP A 173 31.74 22.73 -8.05
CA ASP A 173 32.08 23.62 -9.17
C ASP A 173 31.01 24.71 -9.45
N GLY A 174 30.43 25.27 -8.37
CA GLY A 174 29.41 26.31 -8.47
C GLY A 174 28.01 25.78 -8.85
N ILE A 175 27.80 24.48 -8.89
CA ILE A 175 26.51 23.83 -9.15
C ILE A 175 26.00 23.20 -7.87
N LEU A 176 24.74 23.40 -7.53
CA LEU A 176 24.12 22.74 -6.39
C LEU A 176 24.05 21.22 -6.61
N ASP A 177 24.72 20.47 -5.73
CA ASP A 177 24.80 19.01 -5.76
C ASP A 177 23.73 18.35 -4.88
N SER A 178 23.58 18.87 -3.65
CA SER A 178 22.59 18.31 -2.72
C SER A 178 22.07 19.34 -1.71
N LEU A 179 20.84 19.08 -1.25
CA LEU A 179 20.22 19.74 -0.10
C LEU A 179 19.86 18.68 0.94
N LEU A 180 20.34 18.85 2.15
CA LEU A 180 19.99 18.06 3.32
C LEU A 180 19.15 18.93 4.25
N ILE A 181 17.94 18.48 4.56
CA ILE A 181 17.03 19.16 5.48
C ILE A 181 16.73 18.21 6.60
N TYR A 182 16.91 18.63 7.85
CA TYR A 182 16.63 17.78 8.99
C TYR A 182 15.91 18.49 10.13
N GLY A 183 15.32 17.68 11.04
CA GLY A 183 14.52 18.12 12.15
C GLY A 183 13.07 18.37 11.75
N MET A 184 12.22 17.31 11.78
CA MET A 184 10.80 17.34 11.37
C MET A 184 10.62 17.89 9.96
N SER A 185 11.39 17.35 9.03
CA SER A 185 11.45 17.84 7.66
C SER A 185 10.15 17.56 6.92
N LYS A 186 9.70 18.52 6.11
CA LYS A 186 8.52 18.39 5.24
C LYS A 186 8.83 18.91 3.86
N THR A 187 8.29 18.24 2.85
CA THR A 187 8.34 18.73 1.47
C THR A 187 6.98 18.62 0.83
N PHE A 188 6.64 19.64 0.06
CA PHE A 188 5.49 19.69 -0.81
C PHE A 188 6.00 19.97 -2.22
N TYR A 189 5.70 19.09 -3.17
CA TYR A 189 6.11 19.27 -4.56
C TYR A 189 5.03 18.86 -5.54
N ASN A 190 5.01 19.53 -6.67
CA ASN A 190 4.08 19.29 -7.75
C ASN A 190 4.65 18.26 -8.72
N VAL A 191 3.81 17.30 -9.10
CA VAL A 191 4.17 16.18 -9.99
C VAL A 191 3.73 16.51 -11.41
N PHE A 192 4.65 16.36 -12.37
CA PHE A 192 4.42 16.64 -13.79
C PHE A 192 4.77 15.42 -14.65
N GLU A 193 4.06 15.27 -15.75
CA GLU A 193 4.40 14.38 -16.86
C GLU A 193 4.35 15.22 -18.14
N ASP A 194 5.49 15.34 -18.83
CA ASP A 194 5.65 16.18 -20.03
C ASP A 194 5.12 17.62 -19.83
N SER A 195 5.47 18.25 -18.70
CA SER A 195 5.02 19.57 -18.24
C SER A 195 3.53 19.68 -17.88
N LEU A 196 2.75 18.62 -18.01
CA LEU A 196 1.36 18.56 -17.60
C LEU A 196 1.26 18.19 -16.11
N TYR A 197 0.55 19.02 -15.34
CA TYR A 197 0.32 18.78 -13.91
C TYR A 197 -0.50 17.52 -13.68
N LYS A 198 0.00 16.65 -12.78
CA LYS A 198 -0.63 15.37 -12.42
C LYS A 198 -1.12 15.30 -10.99
N GLY A 199 -0.80 16.28 -10.19
CA GLY A 199 -1.13 16.31 -8.78
C GLY A 199 0.03 16.81 -7.94
N ASN A 200 -0.10 16.73 -6.63
CA ASN A 200 0.96 17.11 -5.70
C ASN A 200 1.26 15.99 -4.72
N ASN A 201 2.46 16.05 -4.14
CA ASN A 201 2.92 15.13 -3.13
C ASN A 201 3.43 15.89 -1.92
N SER A 202 2.97 15.50 -0.75
CA SER A 202 3.45 16.00 0.54
C SER A 202 4.13 14.86 1.27
N VAL A 203 5.38 15.06 1.69
CA VAL A 203 6.18 14.05 2.40
C VAL A 203 6.81 14.65 3.62
N SER A 204 6.86 13.90 4.71
CA SER A 204 7.55 14.24 5.96
C SER A 204 8.43 13.10 6.45
N GLY A 205 9.43 13.44 7.26
CA GLY A 205 10.35 12.52 7.91
C GLY A 205 11.35 13.26 8.78
N ASP A 206 12.23 12.55 9.46
CA ASP A 206 13.26 13.19 10.28
C ASP A 206 14.25 13.97 9.42
N THR A 207 14.64 13.38 8.29
CA THR A 207 15.63 13.95 7.36
C THR A 207 15.18 13.75 5.92
N ILE A 208 15.30 14.80 5.10
CA ILE A 208 15.08 14.77 3.65
C ILE A 208 16.37 15.15 2.95
N ILE A 209 16.84 14.29 2.05
CA ILE A 209 18.02 14.49 1.22
C ILE A 209 17.57 14.61 -0.22
N ILE A 210 17.95 15.71 -0.88
CA ILE A 210 17.63 15.97 -2.27
C ILE A 210 18.92 16.03 -3.04
N GLY A 211 19.07 15.17 -4.04
CA GLY A 211 20.20 15.15 -4.96
C GLY A 211 19.85 15.82 -6.28
N PHE A 212 20.78 16.59 -6.79
CA PHE A 212 20.68 17.24 -8.11
C PHE A 212 21.73 16.66 -9.07
N SER A 213 21.47 16.74 -10.36
CA SER A 213 22.42 16.46 -11.44
C SER A 213 22.14 17.48 -12.54
N ASP A 214 23.18 18.20 -12.98
CA ASP A 214 23.05 19.27 -13.98
C ASP A 214 21.93 20.29 -13.64
N ASN A 215 21.90 20.75 -12.40
CA ASN A 215 20.85 21.62 -11.83
C ASN A 215 19.43 21.06 -11.85
N LYS A 216 19.23 19.79 -12.24
CA LYS A 216 17.94 19.13 -12.26
C LYS A 216 17.78 18.19 -11.06
N LEU A 217 16.58 18.13 -10.53
CA LEU A 217 16.23 17.21 -9.47
C LEU A 217 16.44 15.76 -9.92
N ASN A 218 17.30 15.02 -9.23
CA ASN A 218 17.67 13.62 -9.54
C ASN A 218 17.05 12.62 -8.56
N SER A 219 17.11 12.93 -7.26
CA SER A 219 16.59 12.02 -6.24
C SER A 219 16.03 12.76 -5.02
N ILE A 220 15.05 12.14 -4.35
CA ILE A 220 14.59 12.52 -3.02
C ILE A 220 14.70 11.28 -2.14
N ILE A 221 15.39 11.39 -1.01
CA ILE A 221 15.49 10.34 0.00
C ILE A 221 14.95 10.91 1.31
N VAL A 222 14.02 10.19 1.93
CA VAL A 222 13.45 10.54 3.24
C VAL A 222 13.81 9.43 4.21
N VAL A 223 14.35 9.80 5.36
CA VAL A 223 14.82 8.87 6.39
C VAL A 223 14.20 9.23 7.72
N GLY A 224 13.86 8.21 8.50
CA GLY A 224 13.28 8.37 9.84
C GLY A 224 11.76 8.63 9.77
N GLY A 225 10.98 7.56 9.66
CA GLY A 225 9.52 7.61 9.66
C GLY A 225 8.96 8.41 8.47
N ALA A 226 9.35 8.01 7.24
CA ALA A 226 8.84 8.65 6.04
C ALA A 226 7.32 8.45 5.90
N GLU A 227 6.57 9.53 5.89
CA GLU A 227 5.13 9.54 5.64
C GLU A 227 4.80 10.48 4.48
N GLY A 228 3.94 10.04 3.57
CA GLY A 228 3.57 10.84 2.41
C GLY A 228 2.13 10.67 1.99
N THR A 229 1.66 11.69 1.27
CA THR A 229 0.33 11.70 0.64
C THR A 229 0.44 12.28 -0.75
N TYR A 230 0.13 11.47 -1.75
CA TYR A 230 -0.04 11.90 -3.12
C TYR A 230 -1.51 12.26 -3.37
N LEU A 231 -1.75 13.50 -3.79
CA LEU A 231 -3.06 13.99 -4.20
C LEU A 231 -3.07 14.08 -5.74
N PRO A 232 -3.71 13.15 -6.44
CA PRO A 232 -3.79 13.19 -7.89
C PRO A 232 -4.69 14.34 -8.36
N ASP A 233 -4.36 14.93 -9.51
CA ASP A 233 -5.23 15.88 -10.18
C ASP A 233 -6.37 15.13 -10.90
N PRO A 234 -7.65 15.37 -10.56
CA PRO A 234 -8.78 14.64 -11.15
C PRO A 234 -8.91 14.85 -12.66
N ALA A 235 -8.48 16.00 -13.18
CA ALA A 235 -8.62 16.33 -14.61
C ALA A 235 -7.63 15.55 -15.48
N THR A 236 -6.48 15.16 -14.94
CA THR A 236 -5.38 14.55 -15.70
C THR A 236 -5.03 13.12 -15.27
N ASN A 237 -5.56 12.67 -14.13
CA ASN A 237 -5.29 11.35 -13.57
C ASN A 237 -6.51 10.43 -13.60
N LYS A 238 -6.27 9.13 -13.81
CA LYS A 238 -7.29 8.08 -13.65
C LYS A 238 -7.53 7.70 -12.19
N ILE A 239 -6.55 7.97 -11.31
CA ILE A 239 -6.66 7.80 -9.86
C ILE A 239 -7.29 9.10 -9.34
N SER A 240 -8.44 9.01 -8.70
CA SER A 240 -9.19 10.18 -8.21
C SER A 240 -9.05 10.42 -6.72
N LEU A 241 -8.58 9.43 -5.95
CA LEU A 241 -8.48 9.49 -4.51
C LEU A 241 -7.03 9.55 -4.03
N PRO A 242 -6.78 10.16 -2.85
CA PRO A 242 -5.44 10.26 -2.28
C PRO A 242 -4.80 8.90 -2.04
N VAL A 243 -3.50 8.80 -2.32
CA VAL A 243 -2.67 7.65 -1.97
C VAL A 243 -1.79 8.05 -0.80
N LYS A 244 -1.97 7.41 0.36
CA LYS A 244 -1.11 7.58 1.53
C LYS A 244 -0.08 6.47 1.58
N TYR A 245 1.13 6.80 1.97
CA TYR A 245 2.21 5.82 2.10
C TYR A 245 3.11 6.16 3.30
N SER A 246 3.69 5.13 3.87
CA SER A 246 4.67 5.26 4.96
C SER A 246 5.75 4.19 4.84
N ALA A 247 6.94 4.48 5.41
CA ALA A 247 8.07 3.57 5.48
C ALA A 247 9.11 4.08 6.50
N ASP A 248 10.06 3.24 6.89
CA ASP A 248 11.20 3.72 7.68
C ASP A 248 12.12 4.62 6.83
N MET A 249 12.25 4.30 5.53
CA MET A 249 12.96 5.11 4.55
C MET A 249 12.25 5.06 3.19
N MET A 250 12.20 6.20 2.52
CA MET A 250 11.70 6.33 1.14
C MET A 250 12.81 6.86 0.23
N LYS A 251 12.89 6.32 -0.99
CA LYS A 251 13.76 6.82 -2.05
C LYS A 251 12.97 6.99 -3.35
N TYR A 252 12.98 8.18 -3.90
CA TYR A 252 12.43 8.46 -5.23
C TYR A 252 13.56 8.82 -6.20
N LEU A 253 13.58 8.17 -7.36
CA LEU A 253 14.54 8.41 -8.43
C LEU A 253 13.83 8.95 -9.67
N PHE A 254 14.09 10.20 -10.02
CA PHE A 254 13.43 10.90 -11.12
C PHE A 254 13.77 10.28 -12.47
N LYS A 255 15.06 9.94 -12.72
CA LYS A 255 15.52 9.37 -13.99
C LYS A 255 14.82 8.04 -14.32
N ASN A 256 14.59 7.21 -13.31
CA ASN A 256 14.01 5.87 -13.47
C ASN A 256 12.51 5.84 -13.17
N LYS A 257 11.92 6.98 -12.77
CA LYS A 257 10.53 7.10 -12.31
C LYS A 257 10.15 6.00 -11.30
N LYS A 258 11.02 5.75 -10.29
CA LYS A 258 10.83 4.70 -9.29
C LYS A 258 10.76 5.27 -7.89
N THR A 259 9.83 4.70 -7.10
CA THR A 259 9.74 4.92 -5.65
C THR A 259 10.03 3.61 -4.93
N ASP A 260 10.97 3.64 -4.01
CA ASP A 260 11.32 2.54 -3.12
C ASP A 260 10.95 2.90 -1.69
N LEU A 261 10.19 2.06 -1.02
CA LEU A 261 9.82 2.15 0.38
C LEU A 261 10.48 0.99 1.14
N TYR A 262 11.28 1.29 2.14
CA TYR A 262 12.06 0.31 2.89
C TYR A 262 11.65 0.30 4.36
N GLY A 263 11.56 -0.91 4.95
CA GLY A 263 11.16 -1.14 6.33
C GLY A 263 9.68 -0.77 6.55
N ASN A 264 8.94 -1.42 7.40
CA ASN A 264 7.53 -1.15 7.79
C ASN A 264 6.70 -0.38 6.75
N SER A 265 6.87 -0.80 5.47
CA SER A 265 6.31 -0.07 4.34
C SER A 265 4.80 -0.30 4.23
N SER A 266 4.04 0.76 4.03
CA SER A 266 2.59 0.70 3.87
C SER A 266 2.13 1.64 2.75
N ILE A 267 1.16 1.19 1.97
CA ILE A 267 0.44 2.01 0.98
C ILE A 267 -1.05 1.83 1.23
N HIS A 268 -1.74 2.95 1.40
CA HIS A 268 -3.18 2.98 1.58
C HIS A 268 -3.84 3.76 0.44
N HIS A 269 -4.75 3.12 -0.27
CA HIS A 269 -5.55 3.72 -1.34
C HIS A 269 -6.99 3.20 -1.28
N GLU A 270 -7.95 4.11 -1.20
CA GLU A 270 -9.37 3.78 -1.04
C GLU A 270 -9.62 2.89 0.20
N ASN A 271 -10.06 1.68 -0.03
CA ASN A 271 -10.35 0.67 1.00
C ASN A 271 -9.27 -0.41 1.09
N THR A 272 -8.14 -0.23 0.43
CA THR A 272 -7.06 -1.21 0.33
C THR A 272 -5.81 -0.69 1.02
N THR A 273 -5.22 -1.51 1.87
CA THR A 273 -3.91 -1.27 2.49
C THR A 273 -2.98 -2.42 2.13
N LEU A 274 -1.82 -2.09 1.60
CA LEU A 274 -0.72 -3.03 1.36
C LEU A 274 0.40 -2.73 2.35
N GLU A 275 0.76 -3.70 3.16
CA GLU A 275 1.87 -3.63 4.12
C GLU A 275 2.97 -4.61 3.70
N SER A 276 4.23 -4.25 3.85
CA SER A 276 5.37 -5.10 3.49
C SER A 276 6.69 -4.61 4.08
N GLY A 277 7.70 -5.45 4.06
CA GLY A 277 9.06 -5.04 4.42
C GLY A 277 9.75 -4.19 3.36
N TYR A 278 9.36 -4.33 2.09
CA TYR A 278 9.85 -3.51 0.98
C TYR A 278 8.78 -3.38 -0.09
N ILE A 279 8.54 -2.15 -0.56
CA ILE A 279 7.63 -1.86 -1.66
C ILE A 279 8.36 -1.02 -2.71
N ASN A 280 8.30 -1.46 -3.96
CA ASN A 280 8.81 -0.74 -5.13
C ASN A 280 7.64 -0.35 -6.04
N ILE A 281 7.59 0.91 -6.46
CA ILE A 281 6.64 1.42 -7.44
C ILE A 281 7.43 1.86 -8.67
N ASN A 282 7.14 1.26 -9.81
CA ASN A 282 7.66 1.71 -11.10
C ASN A 282 6.55 2.47 -11.84
N TRP A 283 6.69 3.79 -11.91
CA TRP A 283 5.72 4.70 -12.50
C TRP A 283 5.72 4.70 -14.03
N GLU A 284 6.76 4.14 -14.66
CA GLU A 284 6.83 4.04 -16.12
C GLU A 284 5.85 2.99 -16.67
N ASN A 285 5.70 1.87 -15.97
CA ASN A 285 4.82 0.77 -16.34
C ASN A 285 3.64 0.55 -15.38
N ASP A 286 3.45 1.45 -14.42
CA ASP A 286 2.40 1.42 -13.41
C ASP A 286 2.39 0.13 -12.55
N ILE A 287 3.58 -0.44 -12.29
CA ILE A 287 3.71 -1.68 -11.50
C ILE A 287 4.18 -1.37 -10.08
N LEU A 288 3.38 -1.82 -9.13
CA LEU A 288 3.72 -1.92 -7.72
C LEU A 288 4.17 -3.35 -7.41
N SER A 289 5.29 -3.49 -6.71
CA SER A 289 5.84 -4.78 -6.27
C SER A 289 6.19 -4.73 -4.79
N ALA A 290 5.71 -5.70 -4.02
CA ALA A 290 5.96 -5.83 -2.60
C ALA A 290 6.71 -7.13 -2.29
N TYR A 291 7.70 -7.03 -1.41
CA TYR A 291 8.60 -8.11 -1.02
C TYR A 291 8.82 -8.10 0.50
N PRO A 292 9.17 -9.22 1.11
CA PRO A 292 9.60 -9.21 2.50
C PRO A 292 10.90 -8.41 2.66
N ASN A 293 11.15 -7.90 3.86
CA ASN A 293 12.43 -7.31 4.20
C ASN A 293 13.54 -8.39 4.08
N SER A 294 14.56 -8.11 3.29
CA SER A 294 15.66 -9.06 3.04
C SER A 294 16.91 -8.80 3.90
N ASN A 295 16.77 -8.24 5.09
CA ASN A 295 17.90 -8.02 5.98
C ASN A 295 18.44 -9.35 6.53
N LYS A 296 19.23 -10.03 5.69
CA LYS A 296 19.99 -11.24 6.07
C LYS A 296 21.05 -11.01 7.16
N ASN A 297 21.29 -9.75 7.52
CA ASN A 297 22.41 -9.37 8.41
C ASN A 297 21.99 -8.99 9.84
N ILE A 298 20.70 -8.87 10.15
CA ILE A 298 20.23 -8.58 11.51
C ILE A 298 19.52 -9.82 12.04
N LYS A 299 20.23 -10.58 12.86
CA LYS A 299 19.75 -11.79 13.54
C LYS A 299 18.68 -11.41 14.56
N ASN A 300 17.47 -11.07 14.25
CA ASN A 300 16.32 -11.00 15.20
C ASN A 300 15.21 -10.05 14.72
N GLU A 301 15.28 -9.48 13.51
CA GLU A 301 14.14 -8.73 12.99
C GLU A 301 13.09 -9.68 12.39
N PRO A 302 11.81 -9.50 12.73
CA PRO A 302 10.74 -10.29 12.13
C PRO A 302 10.68 -10.07 10.61
N ILE A 303 10.47 -11.13 9.85
CA ILE A 303 10.28 -11.05 8.41
C ILE A 303 8.89 -10.46 8.13
N LEU A 304 8.85 -9.27 7.56
CA LEU A 304 7.62 -8.56 7.18
C LEU A 304 7.19 -8.99 5.78
N PHE A 305 6.39 -10.04 5.69
CA PHE A 305 5.81 -10.48 4.42
C PHE A 305 4.78 -9.48 3.89
N PRO A 306 4.61 -9.37 2.57
CA PRO A 306 3.53 -8.61 1.97
C PRO A 306 2.16 -9.08 2.46
N ILE A 307 1.34 -8.14 2.94
CA ILE A 307 -0.03 -8.37 3.39
C ILE A 307 -0.93 -7.33 2.75
N ILE A 308 -1.95 -7.78 2.03
CA ILE A 308 -3.01 -6.91 1.52
C ILE A 308 -4.26 -7.04 2.38
N LYS A 309 -4.81 -5.91 2.80
CA LYS A 309 -6.02 -5.78 3.59
C LYS A 309 -7.03 -4.95 2.81
N GLU A 310 -8.20 -5.48 2.57
CA GLU A 310 -9.32 -4.76 1.94
C GLU A 310 -10.49 -4.69 2.93
N LYS A 311 -11.22 -3.58 2.90
CA LYS A 311 -12.40 -3.43 3.76
C LYS A 311 -13.41 -4.56 3.51
N ASN A 312 -13.87 -5.23 4.57
CA ASN A 312 -14.82 -6.35 4.53
C ASN A 312 -14.30 -7.62 3.82
N LYS A 313 -12.98 -7.79 3.69
CA LYS A 313 -12.36 -9.03 3.23
C LYS A 313 -11.28 -9.48 4.21
N ASP A 314 -11.05 -10.78 4.27
CA ASP A 314 -9.97 -11.32 5.07
C ASP A 314 -8.61 -10.92 4.49
N PRO A 315 -7.61 -10.63 5.36
CA PRO A 315 -6.27 -10.30 4.91
C PRO A 315 -5.63 -11.44 4.10
N MET A 316 -4.90 -11.09 3.05
CA MET A 316 -4.14 -12.04 2.25
C MET A 316 -2.66 -11.73 2.35
N SER A 317 -1.85 -12.73 2.72
CA SER A 317 -0.40 -12.64 2.78
C SER A 317 0.25 -13.40 1.62
N GLY A 318 1.52 -13.09 1.31
CA GLY A 318 2.27 -13.81 0.29
C GLY A 318 3.77 -13.52 0.36
N SER A 319 4.57 -14.34 -0.33
CA SER A 319 6.02 -14.12 -0.41
C SER A 319 6.42 -12.98 -1.34
N GLN A 320 5.57 -12.64 -2.29
CA GLN A 320 5.72 -11.52 -3.21
C GLN A 320 4.35 -11.14 -3.74
N MET A 321 4.09 -9.83 -3.83
CA MET A 321 2.90 -9.29 -4.47
C MET A 321 3.29 -8.34 -5.58
N THR A 322 2.58 -8.40 -6.71
CA THR A 322 2.70 -7.43 -7.80
C THR A 322 1.31 -6.97 -8.19
N TYR A 323 1.16 -5.67 -8.44
CA TYR A 323 -0.11 -5.07 -8.80
C TYR A 323 0.11 -4.00 -9.87
N ASN A 324 -0.67 -4.02 -10.92
CA ASN A 324 -0.65 -3.00 -11.95
C ASN A 324 -1.72 -1.94 -11.62
N LEU A 325 -1.30 -0.72 -11.34
CA LEU A 325 -2.15 0.39 -10.90
C LEU A 325 -3.17 0.79 -11.99
N LYS A 326 -2.81 0.64 -13.27
CA LYS A 326 -3.64 1.01 -14.42
C LYS A 326 -4.68 -0.06 -14.77
N THR A 327 -4.25 -1.32 -14.86
CA THR A 327 -5.13 -2.43 -15.25
C THR A 327 -5.87 -3.03 -14.08
N LYS A 328 -5.49 -2.68 -12.85
CA LYS A 328 -6.02 -3.23 -11.57
C LYS A 328 -5.85 -4.76 -11.44
N LYS A 329 -4.90 -5.35 -12.18
CA LYS A 329 -4.56 -6.77 -12.11
C LYS A 329 -3.44 -6.99 -11.10
N GLY A 330 -3.60 -8.02 -10.26
CA GLY A 330 -2.64 -8.38 -9.22
C GLY A 330 -2.18 -9.83 -9.33
N ARG A 331 -0.98 -10.09 -8.80
CA ARG A 331 -0.42 -11.43 -8.65
C ARG A 331 0.24 -11.58 -7.29
N ILE A 332 -0.02 -12.70 -6.64
CA ILE A 332 0.58 -13.06 -5.35
C ILE A 332 1.28 -14.40 -5.52
N LYS A 333 2.53 -14.51 -5.07
CA LYS A 333 3.27 -15.77 -4.98
C LYS A 333 3.19 -16.32 -3.56
N LYS A 334 2.98 -17.63 -3.43
CA LYS A 334 2.83 -18.34 -2.15
C LYS A 334 1.84 -17.60 -1.24
N GLY A 335 0.66 -17.32 -1.82
CA GLY A 335 -0.40 -16.60 -1.12
C GLY A 335 -1.10 -17.47 -0.09
N SER A 336 -1.49 -16.87 1.04
CA SER A 336 -2.33 -17.50 2.05
C SER A 336 -3.35 -16.51 2.60
N THR A 337 -4.55 -17.01 2.89
CA THR A 337 -5.62 -16.25 3.54
C THR A 337 -6.45 -17.19 4.41
N LYS A 338 -7.02 -16.62 5.46
CA LYS A 338 -8.07 -17.27 6.24
C LYS A 338 -9.39 -16.65 5.81
N ALA A 339 -10.28 -17.42 5.22
CA ALA A 339 -11.60 -16.96 4.80
C ALA A 339 -12.68 -17.89 5.36
N ASP A 340 -13.72 -17.31 5.93
CA ASP A 340 -14.76 -18.06 6.68
C ASP A 340 -14.10 -18.94 7.76
N ASP A 341 -14.39 -20.25 7.74
CA ASP A 341 -13.85 -21.23 8.70
C ASP A 341 -12.62 -21.99 8.15
N GLY A 342 -12.03 -21.56 7.02
CA GLY A 342 -10.95 -22.29 6.36
C GLY A 342 -9.72 -21.47 6.02
N TYR A 343 -8.62 -22.18 5.82
CA TYR A 343 -7.34 -21.65 5.38
C TYR A 343 -7.12 -22.02 3.92
N TYR A 344 -6.87 -21.01 3.10
CA TYR A 344 -6.57 -21.17 1.67
C TYR A 344 -5.12 -20.80 1.42
N THR A 345 -4.42 -21.63 0.65
CA THR A 345 -3.09 -21.30 0.15
C THR A 345 -3.02 -21.51 -1.35
N GLY A 346 -2.04 -20.88 -2.01
CA GLY A 346 -1.80 -21.08 -3.43
C GLY A 346 -0.38 -20.64 -3.82
N ASN A 347 0.25 -21.39 -4.71
CA ASN A 347 1.59 -21.05 -5.19
C ASN A 347 1.59 -19.75 -6.02
N ARG A 348 0.53 -19.57 -6.81
CA ARG A 348 0.29 -18.35 -7.59
C ARG A 348 -1.19 -18.01 -7.54
N ILE A 349 -1.49 -16.80 -7.10
CA ILE A 349 -2.82 -16.22 -7.12
C ILE A 349 -2.78 -15.04 -8.08
N GLN A 350 -3.67 -15.01 -9.06
CA GLN A 350 -3.76 -13.96 -10.07
C GLN A 350 -5.19 -13.42 -10.12
N ASN A 351 -5.35 -12.14 -9.83
CA ASN A 351 -6.60 -11.42 -10.06
C ASN A 351 -6.70 -10.98 -11.52
N GLU A 352 -7.72 -11.45 -12.22
CA GLU A 352 -8.04 -11.02 -13.58
C GLU A 352 -8.98 -9.80 -13.59
N SER A 353 -9.83 -9.72 -12.59
CA SER A 353 -10.75 -8.60 -12.35
C SER A 353 -11.05 -8.47 -10.85
N SER A 354 -11.81 -7.46 -10.46
CA SER A 354 -12.26 -7.26 -9.06
C SER A 354 -13.06 -8.45 -8.50
N LYS A 355 -13.63 -9.29 -9.38
CA LYS A 355 -14.48 -10.43 -9.00
C LYS A 355 -13.88 -11.79 -9.33
N THR A 356 -12.84 -11.88 -10.17
CA THR A 356 -12.33 -13.15 -10.68
C THR A 356 -10.87 -13.32 -10.33
N ALA A 357 -10.54 -14.43 -9.64
CA ALA A 357 -9.18 -14.84 -9.34
C ALA A 357 -8.90 -16.26 -9.84
N PHE A 358 -7.67 -16.49 -10.31
CA PHE A 358 -7.12 -17.80 -10.63
C PHE A 358 -6.05 -18.17 -9.61
N ILE A 359 -6.06 -19.41 -9.17
CA ILE A 359 -5.11 -19.93 -8.19
C ILE A 359 -4.49 -21.21 -8.75
N GLU A 360 -3.16 -21.28 -8.75
CA GLU A 360 -2.39 -22.46 -9.13
C GLU A 360 -1.88 -23.16 -7.88
N ASN A 361 -1.98 -24.50 -7.85
CA ASN A 361 -1.56 -25.37 -6.74
C ASN A 361 -2.10 -24.86 -5.41
N SER A 362 -3.42 -24.84 -5.32
CA SER A 362 -4.15 -24.38 -4.13
C SER A 362 -4.36 -25.51 -3.13
N THR A 363 -4.34 -25.16 -1.84
CA THR A 363 -4.83 -26.04 -0.77
C THR A 363 -5.92 -25.34 0.03
N TYR A 364 -6.85 -26.13 0.53
CA TYR A 364 -7.90 -25.69 1.45
C TYR A 364 -7.99 -26.65 2.63
N THR A 365 -8.04 -26.12 3.84
CA THR A 365 -8.24 -26.90 5.06
C THR A 365 -8.98 -26.08 6.12
N THR A 366 -9.74 -26.73 6.98
CA THR A 366 -10.29 -26.14 8.20
C THR A 366 -9.42 -26.41 9.42
N CYS A 367 -8.31 -27.14 9.26
CA CYS A 367 -7.35 -27.43 10.32
C CYS A 367 -6.43 -26.24 10.55
N ASN A 368 -6.26 -25.82 11.80
CA ASN A 368 -5.44 -24.68 12.21
C ASN A 368 -3.98 -25.04 12.56
N LEU A 369 -3.56 -26.26 12.32
CA LEU A 369 -2.18 -26.71 12.57
C LEU A 369 -1.28 -26.37 11.38
N ASP A 370 -0.01 -26.12 11.64
CA ASP A 370 1.01 -25.88 10.60
C ASP A 370 1.09 -27.02 9.60
N THR A 371 0.95 -28.27 10.07
CA THR A 371 0.75 -29.46 9.24
C THR A 371 -0.69 -29.93 9.41
N ALA A 372 -1.52 -29.61 8.46
CA ALA A 372 -2.93 -29.95 8.51
C ALA A 372 -3.16 -31.47 8.53
N HIS A 373 -4.06 -31.96 9.39
CA HIS A 373 -4.47 -33.36 9.41
C HIS A 373 -5.15 -33.79 8.11
N PHE A 374 -5.84 -32.86 7.47
CA PHE A 374 -6.44 -33.09 6.17
C PHE A 374 -6.44 -31.77 5.37
N HIS A 375 -6.35 -31.89 4.08
CA HIS A 375 -6.53 -30.77 3.16
C HIS A 375 -7.05 -31.22 1.81
N PHE A 376 -7.69 -30.31 1.12
CA PHE A 376 -8.02 -30.48 -0.29
C PHE A 376 -6.98 -29.76 -1.14
N GLU A 377 -6.42 -30.47 -2.09
CA GLU A 377 -5.47 -29.90 -3.06
C GLU A 377 -6.13 -29.76 -4.43
N SER A 378 -5.83 -28.67 -5.13
CA SER A 378 -6.24 -28.49 -6.51
C SER A 378 -5.14 -27.81 -7.32
N LYS A 379 -4.84 -28.37 -8.49
CA LYS A 379 -3.84 -27.80 -9.40
C LYS A 379 -4.27 -26.46 -9.98
N ASN A 380 -5.55 -26.31 -10.31
CA ASN A 380 -6.12 -25.10 -10.89
C ASN A 380 -7.45 -24.77 -10.24
N MET A 381 -7.58 -23.57 -9.72
CA MET A 381 -8.82 -23.08 -9.14
C MET A 381 -9.17 -21.72 -9.74
N LYS A 382 -10.45 -21.52 -10.03
CA LYS A 382 -11.02 -20.23 -10.43
C LYS A 382 -12.07 -19.83 -9.40
N ILE A 383 -11.92 -18.66 -8.82
CA ILE A 383 -12.89 -18.08 -7.89
C ILE A 383 -13.61 -16.94 -8.59
N ILE A 384 -14.92 -16.99 -8.64
CA ILE A 384 -15.78 -15.87 -9.02
C ILE A 384 -16.48 -15.43 -7.74
N GLN A 385 -16.06 -14.28 -7.23
CA GLN A 385 -16.52 -13.74 -5.96
C GLN A 385 -18.04 -13.54 -5.95
N ASN A 386 -18.72 -13.99 -4.89
CA ASN A 386 -20.17 -13.98 -4.74
C ASN A 386 -20.92 -14.80 -5.78
N ASP A 387 -20.28 -15.80 -6.37
CA ASP A 387 -20.89 -16.68 -7.36
C ASP A 387 -20.43 -18.12 -7.16
N ILE A 388 -19.35 -18.56 -7.80
CA ILE A 388 -18.85 -19.94 -7.75
C ILE A 388 -17.34 -20.04 -7.60
N VAL A 389 -16.90 -21.18 -7.04
CA VAL A 389 -15.52 -21.65 -7.08
C VAL A 389 -15.45 -22.90 -7.92
N VAL A 390 -14.61 -22.92 -8.94
CA VAL A 390 -14.34 -24.08 -9.80
C VAL A 390 -12.91 -24.55 -9.56
N ALA A 391 -12.73 -25.82 -9.22
CA ALA A 391 -11.41 -26.41 -8.98
C ALA A 391 -11.23 -27.71 -9.76
N ARG A 392 -10.00 -28.00 -10.25
CA ARG A 392 -9.67 -29.22 -11.02
C ARG A 392 -8.19 -29.58 -10.96
N PRO A 393 -7.82 -30.87 -10.72
CA PRO A 393 -8.65 -31.84 -10.02
C PRO A 393 -8.79 -31.43 -8.55
N ILE A 394 -9.61 -32.11 -7.78
CA ILE A 394 -9.67 -31.97 -6.32
C ILE A 394 -9.22 -33.27 -5.72
N ILE A 395 -8.20 -33.23 -4.87
CA ILE A 395 -7.64 -34.37 -4.19
C ILE A 395 -7.72 -34.14 -2.69
N LEU A 396 -8.40 -35.05 -1.98
CA LEU A 396 -8.43 -35.07 -0.52
C LEU A 396 -7.19 -35.79 -0.01
N HIS A 397 -6.40 -35.09 0.79
CA HIS A 397 -5.29 -35.67 1.55
C HIS A 397 -5.68 -35.83 3.03
N ILE A 398 -5.33 -36.96 3.63
CA ILE A 398 -5.39 -37.19 5.08
C ILE A 398 -3.98 -37.56 5.52
N SER A 399 -3.43 -36.82 6.47
CA SER A 399 -2.03 -36.99 6.91
C SER A 399 -1.04 -37.06 5.74
N GLN A 400 -1.20 -36.16 4.74
CA GLN A 400 -0.38 -36.06 3.51
C GLN A 400 -0.57 -37.23 2.50
N ILE A 401 -1.46 -38.18 2.76
CA ILE A 401 -1.74 -39.30 1.84
C ILE A 401 -2.98 -38.94 1.01
N PRO A 402 -2.92 -39.01 -0.33
CA PRO A 402 -4.10 -38.80 -1.17
C PRO A 402 -5.08 -39.96 -1.02
N VAL A 403 -6.30 -39.68 -0.59
CA VAL A 403 -7.33 -40.70 -0.27
C VAL A 403 -8.44 -40.71 -1.31
N LEU A 404 -8.83 -39.55 -1.81
CA LEU A 404 -9.93 -39.41 -2.75
C LEU A 404 -9.62 -38.34 -3.77
N GLY A 405 -9.85 -38.60 -5.05
CA GLY A 405 -9.72 -37.66 -6.14
C GLY A 405 -11.00 -37.53 -6.96
N ILE A 406 -11.40 -36.30 -7.25
CA ILE A 406 -12.48 -36.01 -8.19
C ILE A 406 -11.93 -35.13 -9.32
N PRO A 407 -12.32 -35.34 -10.58
CA PRO A 407 -11.72 -34.68 -11.72
C PRO A 407 -11.98 -33.17 -11.73
N PHE A 408 -13.10 -32.71 -11.19
CA PHE A 408 -13.44 -31.30 -11.01
C PHE A 408 -14.48 -31.12 -9.91
N GLY A 409 -14.53 -29.93 -9.33
CA GLY A 409 -15.56 -29.54 -8.38
C GLY A 409 -16.06 -28.13 -8.65
N ILE A 410 -17.34 -27.94 -8.44
CA ILE A 410 -18.00 -26.64 -8.47
C ILE A 410 -18.60 -26.42 -7.09
N PHE A 411 -18.22 -25.32 -6.43
CA PHE A 411 -18.70 -24.97 -5.10
C PHE A 411 -19.37 -23.59 -5.16
N PRO A 412 -20.58 -23.44 -4.58
CA PRO A 412 -21.20 -22.13 -4.47
C PRO A 412 -20.39 -21.24 -3.51
N HIS A 413 -20.11 -20.03 -3.93
CA HIS A 413 -19.50 -19.02 -3.06
C HIS A 413 -20.58 -18.29 -2.27
N LYS A 414 -20.30 -17.96 -1.01
CA LYS A 414 -21.24 -17.31 -0.09
C LYS A 414 -21.77 -15.98 -0.69
N GLY A 415 -23.10 -15.84 -0.75
CA GLY A 415 -23.76 -14.65 -1.31
C GLY A 415 -24.03 -14.69 -2.82
N GLY A 416 -23.65 -15.77 -3.51
CA GLY A 416 -23.89 -15.95 -4.95
C GLY A 416 -25.29 -16.37 -5.31
N GLN A 417 -25.56 -16.48 -6.62
CA GLN A 417 -26.77 -17.08 -7.15
C GLN A 417 -26.80 -18.58 -6.83
N ARG A 418 -27.96 -19.21 -6.96
CA ARG A 418 -28.13 -20.65 -6.73
C ARG A 418 -27.47 -21.44 -7.88
N HIS A 419 -26.38 -22.14 -7.55
CA HIS A 419 -25.63 -22.97 -8.49
C HIS A 419 -25.57 -24.42 -8.04
N SER A 420 -25.52 -25.36 -9.00
CA SER A 420 -25.18 -26.75 -8.73
C SER A 420 -23.71 -26.84 -8.28
N GLY A 421 -23.41 -27.69 -7.32
CA GLY A 421 -22.05 -27.86 -6.85
C GLY A 421 -21.87 -28.96 -5.83
N TRP A 422 -20.63 -29.30 -5.54
CA TRP A 422 -20.27 -30.29 -4.54
C TRP A 422 -20.49 -29.75 -3.13
N ILE A 423 -20.92 -30.62 -2.23
CA ILE A 423 -21.05 -30.33 -0.80
C ILE A 423 -19.89 -31.04 -0.12
N MET A 424 -19.09 -30.25 0.60
CA MET A 424 -17.93 -30.79 1.31
C MET A 424 -18.35 -31.66 2.50
N PRO A 425 -17.67 -32.81 2.72
CA PRO A 425 -17.93 -33.63 3.88
C PRO A 425 -17.37 -32.98 5.14
N SER A 426 -17.95 -33.33 6.27
CA SER A 426 -17.37 -33.13 7.60
C SER A 426 -16.87 -34.46 8.16
N TYR A 427 -15.71 -34.40 8.82
CA TYR A 427 -15.14 -35.54 9.55
C TYR A 427 -15.31 -35.33 11.06
N GLY A 428 -15.52 -36.39 11.78
CA GLY A 428 -15.59 -36.36 13.24
C GLY A 428 -15.41 -37.73 13.86
N ASP A 429 -15.26 -37.76 15.18
CA ASP A 429 -15.23 -38.97 16.02
C ASP A 429 -16.21 -38.81 17.18
N ASN A 430 -16.95 -39.89 17.48
CA ASN A 430 -17.95 -39.90 18.54
C ASN A 430 -18.15 -41.31 19.05
N LYS A 431 -18.36 -41.49 20.35
CA LYS A 431 -18.54 -42.80 21.00
C LYS A 431 -19.58 -43.70 20.32
N ASN A 432 -20.66 -43.09 19.81
CA ASN A 432 -21.80 -43.87 19.26
C ASN A 432 -21.63 -44.23 17.79
N ARG A 433 -20.89 -43.41 17.04
CA ARG A 433 -20.66 -43.59 15.60
C ARG A 433 -19.28 -44.13 15.27
N GLY A 434 -18.31 -43.94 16.17
CA GLY A 434 -16.90 -44.04 15.87
C GLY A 434 -16.41 -42.90 14.98
N GLN A 435 -15.41 -43.17 14.18
CA GLN A 435 -14.95 -42.21 13.15
C GLN A 435 -15.98 -42.17 12.01
N TYR A 436 -16.32 -40.97 11.61
CA TYR A 436 -17.32 -40.79 10.56
C TYR A 436 -16.96 -39.65 9.59
N ILE A 437 -17.36 -39.83 8.35
CA ILE A 437 -17.41 -38.81 7.31
C ILE A 437 -18.88 -38.64 6.96
N GLN A 438 -19.40 -37.40 7.00
CA GLN A 438 -20.80 -37.14 6.69
C GLN A 438 -20.93 -35.91 5.78
N GLY A 439 -22.00 -35.89 4.99
CA GLY A 439 -22.36 -34.73 4.18
C GLY A 439 -21.61 -34.59 2.86
N LEU A 440 -20.77 -35.60 2.47
CA LEU A 440 -20.26 -35.62 1.09
C LEU A 440 -21.43 -35.67 0.13
N GLY A 441 -21.54 -34.74 -0.78
CA GLY A 441 -22.72 -34.70 -1.63
C GLY A 441 -22.61 -33.79 -2.83
N PHE A 442 -23.73 -33.73 -3.53
CA PHE A 442 -23.89 -32.84 -4.68
C PHE A 442 -25.25 -32.12 -4.61
N TYR A 443 -25.23 -30.82 -4.70
CA TYR A 443 -26.42 -29.99 -4.84
C TYR A 443 -26.67 -29.76 -6.32
N TRP A 444 -27.84 -30.12 -6.81
CA TRP A 444 -28.22 -29.99 -8.19
C TRP A 444 -29.39 -29.01 -8.31
N ALA A 445 -29.17 -27.90 -8.97
CA ALA A 445 -30.15 -26.84 -9.20
C ALA A 445 -30.34 -26.63 -10.71
N PRO A 446 -31.07 -27.51 -11.41
CA PRO A 446 -31.22 -27.45 -12.85
C PRO A 446 -32.18 -26.34 -13.32
N SER A 447 -33.03 -25.84 -12.44
CA SER A 447 -33.97 -24.77 -12.75
C SER A 447 -34.31 -23.92 -11.52
N ASP A 448 -34.94 -22.78 -11.73
CA ASP A 448 -35.42 -21.90 -10.64
C ASP A 448 -36.58 -22.51 -9.85
N TYR A 449 -37.20 -23.55 -10.37
CA TYR A 449 -38.41 -24.16 -9.80
C TYR A 449 -38.17 -25.37 -8.92
N TRP A 450 -37.05 -26.05 -9.08
CA TRP A 450 -36.71 -27.20 -8.27
C TRP A 450 -35.21 -27.42 -8.13
N ASP A 451 -34.83 -28.07 -7.05
CA ASP A 451 -33.48 -28.52 -6.76
C ASP A 451 -33.46 -29.84 -6.02
N SER A 452 -32.31 -30.48 -6.02
CA SER A 452 -32.08 -31.72 -5.34
C SER A 452 -30.73 -31.72 -4.64
N LYS A 453 -30.71 -32.11 -3.35
CA LYS A 453 -29.52 -32.27 -2.54
C LYS A 453 -29.28 -33.72 -2.28
N LEU A 454 -28.24 -34.28 -2.87
CA LEU A 454 -27.74 -35.61 -2.64
C LEU A 454 -26.65 -35.57 -1.60
N THR A 455 -26.71 -36.34 -0.52
CA THR A 455 -25.65 -36.46 0.48
C THR A 455 -25.41 -37.88 0.91
N MET A 456 -24.14 -38.21 1.14
CA MET A 456 -23.67 -39.50 1.63
C MET A 456 -22.84 -39.35 2.90
N GLY A 457 -22.83 -40.37 3.73
CA GLY A 457 -21.97 -40.45 4.90
C GLY A 457 -21.61 -41.90 5.20
N PHE A 458 -20.51 -42.06 5.92
CA PHE A 458 -20.06 -43.33 6.41
C PHE A 458 -19.55 -43.19 7.85
N ALA A 459 -19.90 -44.15 8.69
CA ALA A 459 -19.43 -44.24 10.07
C ALA A 459 -19.02 -45.68 10.37
N ASP A 460 -17.86 -45.86 11.02
CA ASP A 460 -17.27 -47.16 11.28
C ASP A 460 -18.19 -48.11 12.10
N LYS A 461 -18.97 -47.55 13.04
CA LYS A 461 -19.91 -48.29 13.89
C LYS A 461 -21.35 -48.33 13.37
N GLN A 462 -21.69 -47.59 12.34
CA GLN A 462 -23.07 -47.43 11.88
C GLN A 462 -23.29 -47.81 10.41
N GLY A 463 -22.22 -47.87 9.60
CA GLY A 463 -22.30 -48.08 8.17
C GLY A 463 -22.58 -46.81 7.38
N TYR A 464 -23.19 -46.92 6.21
CA TYR A 464 -23.43 -45.77 5.34
C TYR A 464 -24.80 -45.12 5.55
N THR A 465 -24.88 -43.86 5.19
CA THR A 465 -26.12 -43.10 5.06
C THR A 465 -26.18 -42.48 3.68
N PHE A 466 -27.37 -42.48 3.09
CA PHE A 466 -27.64 -41.87 1.80
C PHE A 466 -28.92 -41.04 1.89
N ASN A 467 -28.89 -39.79 1.51
CA ASN A 467 -30.03 -38.88 1.60
C ASN A 467 -30.19 -38.07 0.30
N VAL A 468 -31.39 -38.07 -0.25
CA VAL A 468 -31.81 -37.25 -1.36
C VAL A 468 -32.93 -36.36 -0.89
N ASN A 469 -32.74 -35.07 -0.94
CA ASN A 469 -33.76 -34.08 -0.63
C ASN A 469 -34.02 -33.20 -1.87
N THR A 470 -35.20 -33.34 -2.43
CA THR A 470 -35.66 -32.58 -3.59
C THR A 470 -36.73 -31.60 -3.15
N GLN A 471 -36.56 -30.34 -3.50
CA GLN A 471 -37.53 -29.29 -3.25
C GLN A 471 -38.03 -28.72 -4.59
N TYR A 472 -39.32 -28.42 -4.67
CA TYR A 472 -39.89 -27.80 -5.86
C TYR A 472 -40.93 -26.76 -5.46
N LYS A 473 -40.98 -25.66 -6.25
CA LYS A 473 -41.88 -24.55 -5.97
C LYS A 473 -42.21 -23.79 -7.25
N LEU A 474 -43.48 -23.64 -7.52
CA LEU A 474 -44.00 -22.70 -8.53
C LEU A 474 -44.89 -21.71 -7.80
N ARG A 475 -44.44 -20.43 -7.78
CA ARG A 475 -45.14 -19.36 -7.05
C ARG A 475 -46.60 -19.29 -7.41
N TYR A 476 -47.49 -19.20 -6.42
CA TYR A 476 -48.95 -19.18 -6.55
C TYR A 476 -49.62 -20.44 -7.12
N LYS A 477 -48.89 -21.51 -7.33
CA LYS A 477 -49.47 -22.76 -7.86
C LYS A 477 -49.24 -23.93 -6.91
N PHE A 478 -47.99 -24.31 -6.69
CA PHE A 478 -47.65 -25.43 -5.83
C PHE A 478 -46.27 -25.31 -5.21
N ASN A 479 -46.07 -25.97 -4.11
CA ASN A 479 -44.76 -26.23 -3.49
C ASN A 479 -44.74 -27.61 -2.86
N GLY A 480 -43.55 -28.17 -2.74
CA GLY A 480 -43.40 -29.46 -2.07
C GLY A 480 -41.97 -29.88 -1.89
N SER A 481 -41.80 -30.97 -1.18
CA SER A 481 -40.50 -31.61 -0.96
C SER A 481 -40.63 -33.14 -0.98
N LEU A 482 -39.62 -33.76 -1.55
CA LEU A 482 -39.44 -35.22 -1.51
C LEU A 482 -38.11 -35.54 -0.82
N ASN A 483 -38.18 -36.23 0.30
CA ASN A 483 -36.99 -36.68 1.01
C ASN A 483 -36.92 -38.21 0.96
N PHE A 484 -35.84 -38.73 0.42
CA PHE A 484 -35.48 -40.14 0.43
C PHE A 484 -34.26 -40.32 1.31
N PHE A 485 -34.40 -41.11 2.37
CA PHE A 485 -33.34 -41.40 3.30
C PHE A 485 -33.14 -42.91 3.41
N ASN A 486 -31.92 -43.38 3.13
CA ASN A 486 -31.53 -44.78 3.28
C ASN A 486 -30.33 -44.89 4.21
N ARG A 487 -30.38 -45.79 5.13
CA ARG A 487 -29.34 -46.05 6.12
C ARG A 487 -29.09 -47.52 6.27
N GLN A 488 -27.83 -47.93 6.24
CA GLN A 488 -27.40 -49.28 6.52
C GLN A 488 -26.86 -49.37 7.95
N PHE A 489 -27.03 -50.54 8.57
CA PHE A 489 -26.48 -50.86 9.88
C PHE A 489 -25.53 -52.01 9.83
N LEU A 490 -24.46 -51.91 10.60
CA LEU A 490 -23.61 -52.99 11.01
C LEU A 490 -24.19 -53.56 12.32
N SER A 491 -24.69 -54.77 12.29
CA SER A 491 -25.23 -55.44 13.47
C SER A 491 -24.10 -56.09 14.26
N GLY A 492 -23.49 -55.31 15.18
CA GLY A 492 -22.81 -55.90 16.35
C GLY A 492 -21.40 -56.44 16.18
N THR A 493 -20.69 -56.28 15.07
CA THR A 493 -19.35 -56.82 14.84
C THR A 493 -18.27 -55.76 14.70
N LYS A 494 -17.06 -56.05 15.19
CA LYS A 494 -15.94 -55.11 15.32
C LYS A 494 -15.01 -55.08 14.10
N ASN A 495 -15.29 -55.80 12.99
CA ASN A 495 -14.36 -55.91 11.87
C ASN A 495 -14.88 -55.26 10.59
N ILE A 496 -14.00 -54.54 9.90
CA ILE A 496 -14.25 -53.91 8.60
C ILE A 496 -14.70 -54.93 7.54
N ALA A 497 -14.29 -56.20 7.67
CA ALA A 497 -14.72 -57.30 6.79
C ALA A 497 -16.24 -57.58 6.82
N ASP A 498 -16.92 -57.22 7.91
CA ASP A 498 -18.37 -57.42 8.06
C ASP A 498 -19.22 -56.31 7.42
N ILE A 499 -18.59 -55.30 6.80
CA ILE A 499 -19.28 -54.29 6.00
C ILE A 499 -20.12 -54.94 4.88
N PHE A 500 -19.78 -56.13 4.47
CA PHE A 500 -20.46 -56.94 3.45
C PHE A 500 -21.33 -58.09 4.01
N GLY A 501 -21.44 -58.23 5.35
CA GLY A 501 -22.25 -59.24 6.02
C GLY A 501 -23.76 -58.95 6.08
N ASP A 502 -24.51 -59.61 6.97
CA ASP A 502 -25.98 -59.45 7.10
C ASP A 502 -26.38 -58.00 7.40
N LYS A 503 -26.99 -57.40 6.41
CA LYS A 503 -27.25 -55.95 6.35
C LYS A 503 -28.68 -55.63 6.73
N LYS A 504 -28.90 -54.93 7.82
CA LYS A 504 -30.19 -54.29 8.09
C LYS A 504 -30.18 -52.87 7.49
N THR A 505 -31.06 -52.65 6.52
CA THR A 505 -31.26 -51.34 5.91
C THR A 505 -32.59 -50.76 6.36
N SER A 506 -32.62 -49.47 6.59
CA SER A 506 -33.85 -48.70 6.81
C SER A 506 -33.98 -47.64 5.73
N THR A 507 -35.11 -47.64 5.06
CA THR A 507 -35.46 -46.66 4.04
C THR A 507 -36.66 -45.84 4.52
N THR A 508 -36.55 -44.52 4.46
CA THR A 508 -37.67 -43.61 4.75
C THR A 508 -37.88 -42.70 3.56
N VAL A 509 -39.13 -42.60 3.11
CA VAL A 509 -39.55 -41.66 2.06
C VAL A 509 -40.59 -40.75 2.67
N ARG A 510 -40.35 -39.44 2.54
CA ARG A 510 -41.31 -38.40 2.95
C ARG A 510 -41.63 -37.53 1.76
N TRP A 511 -42.91 -37.34 1.49
CA TRP A 511 -43.37 -36.45 0.45
C TRP A 511 -44.38 -35.49 1.03
N ASN A 512 -44.09 -34.18 0.87
CA ASN A 512 -45.00 -33.11 1.25
C ASN A 512 -45.33 -32.32 0.00
N HIS A 513 -46.60 -32.09 -0.26
CA HIS A 513 -47.08 -31.33 -1.41
C HIS A 513 -48.21 -30.42 -1.01
N LYS A 514 -48.17 -29.18 -1.41
CA LYS A 514 -49.24 -28.22 -1.28
C LYS A 514 -49.50 -27.56 -2.64
N GLN A 515 -50.75 -27.61 -3.11
CA GLN A 515 -51.19 -27.05 -4.36
C GLN A 515 -52.42 -26.18 -4.13
N GLU A 516 -52.42 -24.98 -4.69
CA GLU A 516 -53.58 -24.12 -4.74
C GLU A 516 -54.28 -24.30 -6.10
N MET A 517 -55.56 -24.65 -6.08
CA MET A 517 -56.38 -24.89 -7.26
C MET A 517 -57.35 -23.72 -7.45
N ARG A 518 -58.07 -23.71 -8.59
CA ARG A 518 -59.11 -22.69 -8.84
C ARG A 518 -60.28 -22.86 -7.85
N ASN A 519 -60.98 -21.77 -7.57
CA ASN A 519 -62.18 -21.73 -6.71
C ASN A 519 -61.88 -22.04 -5.22
N GLU A 520 -60.80 -21.45 -4.67
CA GLU A 520 -60.43 -21.56 -3.24
C GLU A 520 -60.16 -22.99 -2.73
N GLN A 521 -59.95 -23.92 -3.65
CA GLN A 521 -59.60 -25.28 -3.34
C GLN A 521 -58.08 -25.42 -3.12
N SER A 522 -57.65 -26.24 -2.15
CA SER A 522 -56.27 -26.57 -1.94
C SER A 522 -56.10 -28.09 -1.75
N LEU A 523 -55.02 -28.61 -2.30
CA LEU A 523 -54.59 -30.00 -2.07
C LEU A 523 -53.36 -29.95 -1.15
N ASN A 524 -53.42 -30.64 -0.02
CA ASN A 524 -52.31 -30.82 0.90
C ASN A 524 -52.09 -32.33 1.09
N ALA A 525 -50.95 -32.84 0.65
CA ALA A 525 -50.55 -34.24 0.81
C ALA A 525 -49.30 -34.33 1.68
N ASN A 526 -49.34 -35.15 2.72
CA ASN A 526 -48.20 -35.49 3.57
C ASN A 526 -48.09 -37.00 3.67
N ILE A 527 -47.11 -37.59 2.97
CA ILE A 527 -46.92 -39.05 2.94
C ILE A 527 -45.57 -39.39 3.56
N THR A 528 -45.56 -40.25 4.52
CA THR A 528 -44.36 -40.81 5.13
C THR A 528 -44.40 -42.31 5.07
N TYR A 529 -43.41 -42.95 4.44
CA TYR A 529 -43.23 -44.39 4.38
C TYR A 529 -41.88 -44.76 5.00
N SER A 530 -41.85 -45.77 5.88
CA SER A 530 -40.62 -46.28 6.48
C SER A 530 -40.63 -47.80 6.52
N THR A 531 -39.51 -48.44 6.13
CA THR A 531 -39.38 -49.91 6.11
C THR A 531 -39.12 -50.50 7.49
N SER A 532 -38.79 -49.71 8.51
CA SER A 532 -38.49 -50.21 9.86
C SER A 532 -38.87 -49.19 10.93
N GLY A 533 -39.98 -49.47 11.63
CA GLY A 533 -40.42 -48.64 12.78
C GLY A 533 -39.52 -48.80 14.02
N ASP A 534 -38.94 -49.97 14.26
CA ASP A 534 -38.07 -50.21 15.43
C ASP A 534 -36.67 -49.62 15.30
N TYR A 535 -36.29 -49.31 14.09
CA TYR A 535 -34.98 -48.78 13.81
C TYR A 535 -34.75 -47.37 14.39
N ASN A 536 -35.63 -46.44 14.13
CA ASN A 536 -35.52 -45.07 14.64
C ASN A 536 -35.55 -45.04 16.17
N LYS A 537 -36.28 -45.92 16.82
CA LYS A 537 -36.34 -46.10 18.27
C LYS A 537 -34.99 -46.47 18.88
N LYS A 538 -34.25 -47.37 18.22
CA LYS A 538 -32.97 -47.88 18.71
C LYS A 538 -31.75 -47.04 18.33
N TYR A 539 -31.79 -46.39 17.18
CA TYR A 539 -30.61 -45.78 16.55
C TYR A 539 -30.82 -44.35 16.02
N GLY A 540 -31.97 -43.73 16.24
CA GLY A 540 -32.25 -42.35 15.88
C GLY A 540 -31.23 -41.39 16.52
N LEU A 541 -30.73 -40.42 15.76
CA LEU A 541 -29.69 -39.47 16.20
C LEU A 541 -30.24 -38.39 17.10
N THR A 542 -31.50 -38.00 16.86
CA THR A 542 -32.22 -36.99 17.63
C THR A 542 -33.37 -37.65 18.39
N GLU A 543 -33.84 -36.99 19.44
CA GLU A 543 -34.99 -37.48 20.25
C GLU A 543 -36.26 -37.53 19.41
N SER A 544 -36.46 -36.62 18.49
CA SER A 544 -37.58 -36.60 17.54
C SER A 544 -37.55 -37.80 16.57
N GLU A 545 -36.36 -38.21 16.07
CA GLU A 545 -36.21 -39.38 15.22
C GLU A 545 -36.53 -40.67 15.97
N ARG A 546 -36.23 -40.75 17.27
CA ARG A 546 -36.54 -41.92 18.11
C ARG A 546 -38.02 -42.06 18.45
N MET A 547 -38.74 -40.95 18.49
CA MET A 547 -40.18 -40.91 18.74
C MET A 547 -41.03 -41.14 17.49
N ASP A 548 -40.46 -41.09 16.31
CA ASP A 548 -41.17 -41.24 15.04
C ASP A 548 -41.41 -42.73 14.69
N GLN A 549 -42.50 -43.28 15.21
CA GLN A 549 -42.78 -44.73 15.18
C GLN A 549 -43.78 -45.18 14.12
N LYS A 550 -44.40 -44.30 13.32
CA LYS A 550 -45.50 -44.66 12.40
C LYS A 550 -45.37 -44.04 11.04
N ALA A 551 -45.66 -44.83 10.01
CA ALA A 551 -45.97 -44.32 8.70
C ALA A 551 -47.35 -43.64 8.73
N ILE A 552 -47.41 -42.36 8.54
CA ILE A 552 -48.66 -41.57 8.51
C ILE A 552 -48.78 -40.96 7.12
N SER A 553 -49.92 -41.22 6.45
CA SER A 553 -50.28 -40.47 5.24
C SER A 553 -51.59 -39.75 5.48
N ASN A 554 -51.60 -38.45 5.28
CA ASN A 554 -52.79 -37.60 5.26
C ASN A 554 -52.86 -36.91 3.89
N ILE A 555 -53.97 -37.08 3.21
CA ILE A 555 -54.30 -36.42 1.95
C ILE A 555 -55.45 -35.44 2.19
#